data_3e52e3554fd68f0be81569cd778166c3
#
_entry.id   3e52e3554fd68f0be81569cd778166c3
#
_cell.length_a   1.000
_cell.length_b   1.000
_cell.length_c   1.000
_cell.angle_alpha   90.00
_cell.angle_beta   90.00
_cell.angle_gamma   90.00
#
_symmetry.space_group_name_H-M   'P 1'
#
loop_
_entity.id
_entity.type
_entity.pdbx_description
1 polymer ?
#
loop_
_entity_poly.entity_id
_entity_poly.type
_entity_poly.pdbx_seq_one_letter_code
_entity_poly.pdbx_strand_id
1 'polypeptide(L)'
;MALPDARGLRLAYEPRPGTDPDPGEIVWAWVPYAEDAARGKDRPLLVLAHAEGDRSWAMKLTSKPHDGERDHIPLGTGDWDRERRPSWLDVDQIYLVPTSGIRRTAGALDRATYRRVAQSLSVRYGWRSAG
;
A
#
# COMPACT_ATOMS: atom_id res chain seq x y z
N MET A 1 6.33 -4.75 -12.73
CA MET A 1 4.99 -4.16 -12.96
C MET A 1 5.13 -2.70 -13.35
N ALA A 2 4.45 -2.28 -14.39
CA ALA A 2 4.50 -0.89 -14.82
C ALA A 2 3.67 -0.02 -13.87
N LEU A 3 4.14 1.19 -13.61
CA LEU A 3 3.38 2.15 -12.82
C LEU A 3 2.15 2.60 -13.61
N PRO A 4 1.01 2.85 -12.93
CA PRO A 4 -0.17 3.35 -13.61
C PRO A 4 0.04 4.78 -14.10
N ASP A 5 -0.70 5.14 -15.16
CA ASP A 5 -0.74 6.51 -15.62
C ASP A 5 -1.27 7.42 -14.50
N ALA A 6 -0.65 8.58 -14.34
CA ALA A 6 -1.07 9.56 -13.33
C ALA A 6 -2.55 9.93 -13.44
N ARG A 7 -3.11 9.88 -14.65
CA ARG A 7 -4.53 10.21 -14.86
C ARG A 7 -5.46 9.07 -14.48
N GLY A 8 -4.94 7.85 -14.45
CA GLY A 8 -5.75 6.66 -14.16
C GLY A 8 -5.80 6.30 -12.68
N LEU A 9 -4.91 6.85 -11.87
CA LEU A 9 -4.86 6.50 -10.46
C LEU A 9 -5.34 7.68 -9.60
N ARG A 10 -6.35 7.39 -8.78
CA ARG A 10 -6.90 8.37 -7.86
C ARG A 10 -6.78 7.84 -6.44
N LEU A 11 -6.00 8.52 -5.62
CA LEU A 11 -5.80 8.16 -4.23
C LEU A 11 -7.05 8.54 -3.43
N ALA A 12 -7.48 7.63 -2.56
CA ALA A 12 -8.64 7.86 -1.70
C ALA A 12 -8.37 7.25 -0.34
N TYR A 13 -9.08 7.74 0.68
CA TYR A 13 -9.05 7.18 2.02
C TYR A 13 -10.49 6.84 2.40
N GLU A 14 -10.84 5.57 2.24
CA GLU A 14 -12.21 5.10 2.43
C GLU A 14 -12.26 3.75 3.15
N PRO A 15 -11.58 3.60 4.31
CA PRO A 15 -11.65 2.32 5.02
C PRO A 15 -13.08 2.07 5.50
N ARG A 16 -13.54 0.83 5.32
CA ARG A 16 -14.88 0.40 5.72
C ARG A 16 -14.82 -0.97 6.37
N PRO A 17 -15.70 -1.24 7.35
CA PRO A 17 -15.79 -2.60 7.86
C PRO A 17 -16.28 -3.54 6.76
N GLY A 18 -15.68 -4.74 6.70
CA GLY A 18 -16.05 -5.73 5.71
C GLY A 18 -14.86 -6.55 5.26
N THR A 19 -15.08 -7.37 4.24
CA THR A 19 -14.05 -8.27 3.71
C THR A 19 -13.35 -7.73 2.50
N ASP A 20 -13.91 -6.70 1.84
CA ASP A 20 -13.28 -6.11 0.66
C ASP A 20 -12.19 -5.13 1.07
N PRO A 21 -11.06 -5.11 0.36
CA PRO A 21 -10.01 -4.15 0.64
C PRO A 21 -10.43 -2.75 0.18
N ASP A 22 -10.36 -1.78 1.07
CA ASP A 22 -10.70 -0.40 0.75
C ASP A 22 -9.47 0.49 0.85
N PRO A 23 -9.42 1.59 0.08
CA PRO A 23 -8.28 2.51 0.14
C PRO A 23 -8.03 3.03 1.55
N GLY A 24 -6.78 2.99 1.98
CA GLY A 24 -6.37 3.34 3.33
C GLY A 24 -6.21 2.14 4.25
N GLU A 25 -6.67 0.97 3.84
CA GLU A 25 -6.53 -0.25 4.64
C GLU A 25 -5.21 -0.94 4.36
N ILE A 26 -4.71 -1.64 5.37
CA ILE A 26 -3.54 -2.50 5.26
C ILE A 26 -4.03 -3.94 5.13
N VAL A 27 -3.53 -4.63 4.11
CA VAL A 27 -3.90 -6.02 3.84
C VAL A 27 -2.64 -6.87 3.74
N TRP A 28 -2.77 -8.15 4.04
CA TRP A 28 -1.69 -9.12 3.85
C TRP A 28 -1.94 -9.90 2.59
N ALA A 29 -0.93 -9.93 1.71
CA ALA A 29 -0.99 -10.67 0.45
C ALA A 29 0.38 -11.15 0.07
N TRP A 30 0.42 -12.19 -0.78
CA TRP A 30 1.67 -12.71 -1.31
C TRP A 30 2.22 -11.74 -2.35
N VAL A 31 3.51 -11.39 -2.19
CA VAL A 31 4.22 -10.47 -3.09
C VAL A 31 5.42 -11.20 -3.67
N PRO A 32 5.54 -11.27 -5.01
CA PRO A 32 6.70 -11.93 -5.62
C PRO A 32 7.97 -11.13 -5.37
N TYR A 33 9.10 -11.84 -5.31
CA TYR A 33 10.39 -11.18 -5.25
C TYR A 33 10.71 -10.50 -6.58
N ALA A 34 11.38 -9.34 -6.51
CA ALA A 34 11.73 -8.60 -7.72
C ALA A 34 12.66 -9.40 -8.62
N GLU A 35 13.55 -10.20 -8.04
CA GLU A 35 14.56 -10.99 -8.77
C GLU A 35 14.05 -12.36 -9.23
N ASP A 36 12.93 -12.82 -8.68
CA ASP A 36 12.37 -14.14 -9.03
C ASP A 36 10.86 -14.15 -8.79
N ALA A 37 10.08 -13.94 -9.85
CA ALA A 37 8.63 -13.84 -9.74
C ALA A 37 7.94 -15.15 -9.37
N ALA A 38 8.64 -16.29 -9.46
CA ALA A 38 8.09 -17.59 -9.04
C ALA A 38 8.14 -17.76 -7.53
N ARG A 39 8.90 -16.92 -6.83
CA ARG A 39 9.06 -16.95 -5.37
C ARG A 39 8.66 -15.64 -4.78
N GLY A 40 8.24 -15.65 -3.54
CA GLY A 40 7.83 -14.45 -2.84
C GLY A 40 7.47 -14.76 -1.40
N LYS A 41 6.82 -13.82 -0.74
CA LYS A 41 6.31 -14.05 0.61
C LYS A 41 5.12 -13.16 0.89
N ASP A 42 4.37 -13.49 1.94
CA ASP A 42 3.29 -12.64 2.41
C ASP A 42 3.87 -11.36 3.01
N ARG A 43 3.29 -10.23 2.62
CA ARG A 43 3.70 -8.92 3.13
C ARG A 43 2.47 -8.06 3.39
N PRO A 44 2.57 -7.10 4.33
CA PRO A 44 1.52 -6.11 4.46
C PRO A 44 1.63 -5.09 3.33
N LEU A 45 0.47 -4.70 2.80
CA LEU A 45 0.36 -3.75 1.71
C LEU A 45 -0.64 -2.67 2.09
N LEU A 46 -0.35 -1.43 1.71
CA LEU A 46 -1.32 -0.34 1.86
C LEU A 46 -2.12 -0.23 0.56
N VAL A 47 -3.43 -0.36 0.67
CA VAL A 47 -4.33 -0.20 -0.48
C VAL A 47 -4.48 1.28 -0.79
N LEU A 48 -4.24 1.66 -2.04
CA LEU A 48 -4.27 3.06 -2.48
C LEU A 48 -5.53 3.40 -3.26
N ALA A 49 -6.01 2.47 -4.06
CA ALA A 49 -7.15 2.70 -4.93
C ALA A 49 -7.69 1.38 -5.46
N HIS A 50 -8.97 1.35 -5.79
CA HIS A 50 -9.56 0.21 -6.50
C HIS A 50 -9.10 0.24 -7.96
N ALA A 51 -9.04 -0.94 -8.56
CA ALA A 51 -8.72 -1.12 -9.96
C ALA A 51 -9.80 -1.98 -10.61
N GLU A 52 -9.79 -2.05 -11.93
CA GLU A 52 -10.74 -2.88 -12.68
C GLU A 52 -10.50 -4.36 -12.40
N GLY A 53 -11.54 -5.17 -12.54
CA GLY A 53 -11.44 -6.61 -12.44
C GLY A 53 -11.26 -7.12 -11.01
N ASP A 54 -11.88 -6.46 -10.06
CA ASP A 54 -11.82 -6.87 -8.65
C ASP A 54 -10.37 -6.95 -8.13
N ARG A 55 -9.62 -5.89 -8.42
CA ARG A 55 -8.22 -5.74 -8.01
C ARG A 55 -8.02 -4.40 -7.33
N SER A 56 -6.89 -4.24 -6.67
CA SER A 56 -6.53 -2.99 -5.98
C SER A 56 -5.08 -2.64 -6.25
N TRP A 57 -4.82 -1.34 -6.35
CA TRP A 57 -3.47 -0.82 -6.39
C TRP A 57 -2.94 -0.67 -4.99
N ALA A 58 -1.74 -1.18 -4.73
CA ALA A 58 -1.16 -1.19 -3.39
C ALA A 58 0.35 -1.07 -3.42
N MET A 59 0.91 -0.60 -2.32
CA MET A 59 2.34 -0.54 -2.10
C MET A 59 2.69 -1.32 -0.84
N LYS A 60 3.86 -1.96 -0.83
CA LYS A 60 4.24 -2.83 0.29
C LYS A 60 4.84 -2.04 1.44
N LEU A 61 4.66 -2.58 2.65
CA LEU A 61 5.32 -2.10 3.85
C LEU A 61 6.53 -2.97 4.15
N THR A 62 7.54 -2.38 4.78
CA THR A 62 8.70 -3.10 5.29
C THR A 62 8.99 -2.63 6.71
N SER A 63 9.47 -3.55 7.56
CA SER A 63 9.92 -3.22 8.91
C SER A 63 11.43 -2.99 8.99
N LYS A 64 12.16 -3.15 7.90
CA LYS A 64 13.58 -2.78 7.87
C LYS A 64 13.70 -1.27 7.89
N PRO A 65 14.59 -0.71 8.76
CA PRO A 65 14.75 0.75 8.81
C PRO A 65 15.20 1.36 7.49
N HIS A 66 14.53 2.44 7.11
CA HIS A 66 14.80 3.17 5.87
C HIS A 66 14.73 4.68 6.11
N ASP A 67 15.16 5.11 7.29
CA ASP A 67 15.11 6.53 7.66
C ASP A 67 15.93 7.38 6.69
N GLY A 68 15.30 8.44 6.21
CA GLY A 68 15.96 9.38 5.29
C GLY A 68 16.03 8.89 3.86
N GLU A 69 15.58 7.69 3.55
CA GLU A 69 15.59 7.19 2.18
C GLU A 69 14.41 7.77 1.39
N ARG A 70 14.69 8.24 0.17
CA ARG A 70 13.71 8.93 -0.67
C ARG A 70 12.57 8.01 -1.14
N ASP A 71 12.84 6.72 -1.23
CA ASP A 71 11.87 5.74 -1.74
C ASP A 71 11.04 5.09 -0.65
N HIS A 72 11.13 5.61 0.58
CA HIS A 72 10.42 5.04 1.72
C HIS A 72 9.81 6.13 2.57
N ILE A 73 8.55 5.93 2.97
CA ILE A 73 7.83 6.87 3.83
C ILE A 73 7.59 6.19 5.18
N PRO A 74 8.05 6.78 6.30
CA PRO A 74 7.77 6.19 7.61
C PRO A 74 6.28 6.27 7.94
N LEU A 75 5.73 5.14 8.41
CA LEU A 75 4.32 5.03 8.76
C LEU A 75 4.08 4.91 10.26
N GLY A 76 5.13 4.74 11.05
CA GLY A 76 4.99 4.45 12.47
C GLY A 76 4.62 2.99 12.71
N THR A 77 3.95 2.74 13.84
CA THR A 77 3.56 1.39 14.26
C THR A 77 2.06 1.20 14.12
N GLY A 78 1.63 -0.06 14.07
CA GLY A 78 0.21 -0.37 14.01
C GLY A 78 -0.05 -1.87 14.15
N ASP A 79 -1.32 -2.23 14.13
CA ASP A 79 -1.75 -3.60 14.33
C ASP A 79 -1.44 -4.52 13.16
N TRP A 80 -0.99 -3.97 12.04
CA TRP A 80 -0.59 -4.78 10.89
C TRP A 80 0.69 -5.57 11.16
N ASP A 81 1.50 -5.16 12.12
CA ASP A 81 2.68 -5.91 12.56
C ASP A 81 2.42 -6.43 13.97
N ARG A 82 2.45 -7.76 14.10
CA ARG A 82 2.20 -8.42 15.39
C ARG A 82 3.14 -7.92 16.49
N GLU A 83 4.37 -7.60 16.13
CA GLU A 83 5.37 -7.10 17.08
C GLU A 83 5.35 -5.57 17.19
N ARG A 84 4.44 -4.91 16.48
CA ARG A 84 4.28 -3.46 16.47
C ARG A 84 5.58 -2.72 16.17
N ARG A 85 6.36 -3.27 15.26
CA ARG A 85 7.59 -2.63 14.81
C ARG A 85 7.25 -1.43 13.93
N PRO A 86 8.09 -0.38 13.92
CA PRO A 86 7.91 0.69 12.94
C PRO A 86 7.97 0.15 11.52
N SER A 87 7.16 0.72 10.66
CA SER A 87 7.09 0.31 9.26
C SER A 87 7.33 1.49 8.33
N TRP A 88 7.82 1.19 7.14
CA TRP A 88 8.01 2.16 6.06
C TRP A 88 7.27 1.69 4.84
N LEU A 89 6.69 2.64 4.10
CA LEU A 89 6.04 2.34 2.83
C LEU A 89 7.08 2.46 1.72
N ASP A 90 7.24 1.39 0.94
CA ASP A 90 8.10 1.39 -0.24
C ASP A 90 7.32 2.00 -1.40
N VAL A 91 7.68 3.21 -1.80
CA VAL A 91 6.95 3.95 -2.84
C VAL A 91 7.59 3.82 -4.22
N ASP A 92 8.62 2.99 -4.35
CA ASP A 92 9.30 2.76 -5.62
C ASP A 92 8.61 1.70 -6.48
N GLN A 93 7.74 0.89 -5.88
CA GLN A 93 7.02 -0.18 -6.59
C GLN A 93 5.55 -0.16 -6.22
N ILE A 94 4.70 -0.32 -7.23
CA ILE A 94 3.28 -0.47 -7.02
C ILE A 94 2.83 -1.84 -7.52
N TYR A 95 1.88 -2.45 -6.82
CA TYR A 95 1.37 -3.77 -7.12
C TYR A 95 -0.11 -3.70 -7.47
N LEU A 96 -0.51 -4.52 -8.44
CA LEU A 96 -1.91 -4.73 -8.76
C LEU A 96 -2.30 -6.06 -8.12
N VAL A 97 -3.12 -5.99 -7.07
CA VAL A 97 -3.41 -7.15 -6.23
C VAL A 97 -4.85 -7.59 -6.46
N PRO A 98 -5.08 -8.84 -6.91
CA PRO A 98 -6.43 -9.35 -6.99
C PRO A 98 -7.01 -9.57 -5.60
N THR A 99 -8.29 -9.29 -5.43
CA THR A 99 -8.96 -9.48 -4.14
C THR A 99 -8.83 -10.92 -3.66
N SER A 100 -8.86 -11.88 -4.58
CA SER A 100 -8.67 -13.30 -4.24
C SER A 100 -7.29 -13.62 -3.67
N GLY A 101 -6.30 -12.76 -3.89
CA GLY A 101 -4.95 -12.94 -3.36
C GLY A 101 -4.74 -12.34 -1.98
N ILE A 102 -5.73 -11.65 -1.45
CA ILE A 102 -5.63 -11.03 -0.14
C ILE A 102 -6.02 -12.06 0.91
N ARG A 103 -5.12 -12.28 1.87
CA ARG A 103 -5.34 -13.28 2.91
C ARG A 103 -6.13 -12.74 4.07
N ARG A 104 -5.90 -11.47 4.43
CA ARG A 104 -6.63 -10.82 5.52
C ARG A 104 -6.40 -9.32 5.48
N THR A 105 -7.33 -8.58 6.06
CA THR A 105 -7.12 -7.17 6.35
C THR A 105 -6.49 -7.04 7.74
N ALA A 106 -5.68 -6.02 7.92
CA ALA A 106 -4.94 -5.82 9.17
C ALA A 106 -5.17 -4.41 9.73
N GLY A 107 -6.35 -3.86 9.49
CA GLY A 107 -6.71 -2.54 9.98
C GLY A 107 -6.47 -1.46 8.94
N ALA A 108 -6.71 -0.23 9.33
CA ALA A 108 -6.55 0.93 8.46
C ALA A 108 -5.42 1.80 8.97
N LEU A 109 -4.71 2.45 8.04
CA LEU A 109 -3.80 3.52 8.37
C LEU A 109 -4.63 4.72 8.85
N ASP A 110 -4.15 5.48 9.82
CA ASP A 110 -4.89 6.65 10.26
C ASP A 110 -4.92 7.72 9.15
N ARG A 111 -5.95 8.56 9.17
CA ARG A 111 -6.19 9.53 8.12
C ARG A 111 -5.03 10.50 7.94
N ALA A 112 -4.45 10.99 9.04
CA ALA A 112 -3.35 11.95 8.97
C ALA A 112 -2.11 11.34 8.32
N THR A 113 -1.78 10.11 8.64
CA THR A 113 -0.66 9.41 8.04
C THR A 113 -0.93 9.13 6.56
N TYR A 114 -2.15 8.71 6.23
CA TYR A 114 -2.51 8.48 4.83
C TYR A 114 -2.42 9.76 4.01
N ARG A 115 -2.82 10.90 4.58
CA ARG A 115 -2.68 12.20 3.91
C ARG A 115 -1.25 12.51 3.53
N ARG A 116 -0.33 12.25 4.45
CA ARG A 116 1.10 12.46 4.18
C ARG A 116 1.58 11.57 3.05
N VAL A 117 1.14 10.32 3.05
CA VAL A 117 1.45 9.38 1.97
C VAL A 117 0.88 9.90 0.64
N ALA A 118 -0.38 10.26 0.61
CA ALA A 118 -1.04 10.73 -0.60
C ALA A 118 -0.36 11.99 -1.15
N GLN A 119 0.02 12.91 -0.28
CA GLN A 119 0.72 14.12 -0.70
C GLN A 119 2.08 13.79 -1.31
N SER A 120 2.84 12.89 -0.71
CA SER A 120 4.13 12.46 -1.23
C SER A 120 3.99 11.78 -2.59
N LEU A 121 2.98 10.94 -2.74
CA LEU A 121 2.74 10.24 -4.01
C LEU A 121 2.26 11.20 -5.10
N SER A 122 1.47 12.20 -4.73
CA SER A 122 1.04 13.24 -5.68
C SER A 122 2.23 14.04 -6.21
N VAL A 123 3.15 14.39 -5.33
CA VAL A 123 4.38 15.09 -5.73
C VAL A 123 5.27 14.19 -6.60
N ARG A 124 5.43 12.93 -6.20
CA ARG A 124 6.34 12.02 -6.88
C ARG A 124 5.82 11.56 -8.24
N TYR A 125 4.53 11.24 -8.33
CA TYR A 125 3.95 10.61 -9.52
C TYR A 125 2.86 11.45 -10.19
N GLY A 126 2.43 12.53 -9.58
CA GLY A 126 1.37 13.36 -10.13
C GLY A 126 -0.03 12.77 -9.95
N TRP A 127 -0.21 11.76 -9.12
CA TRP A 127 -1.52 11.16 -8.88
C TRP A 127 -2.41 12.09 -8.09
N ARG A 128 -3.69 12.08 -8.42
CA ARG A 128 -4.67 12.92 -7.73
C ARG A 128 -5.07 12.30 -6.39
N SER A 129 -5.39 13.17 -5.44
CA SER A 129 -5.90 12.75 -4.16
C SER A 129 -7.34 13.23 -4.00
N ALA A 130 -8.24 12.32 -3.61
CA ALA A 130 -9.63 12.63 -3.34
C ALA A 130 -9.80 12.89 -1.84
N GLY A 131 -9.87 14.13 -1.48
CA GLY A 131 -10.08 14.53 -0.10
C GLY A 131 -8.83 14.85 0.64
#